data_6d0b408a5b9f2f2a52600ddc622cfab0
#
_entry.id   6d0b408a5b9f2f2a52600ddc622cfab0
#
_cell.length_a   1.000
_cell.length_b   1.000
_cell.length_c   1.000
_cell.angle_alpha   90.00
_cell.angle_beta   90.00
_cell.angle_gamma   90.00
#
_symmetry.space_group_name_H-M   'P 1'
#
loop_
_entity.id
_entity.type
_entity.pdbx_description
1 polymer ?
#
loop_
_entity_poly.entity_id
_entity_poly.type
_entity_poly.pdbx_seq_one_letter_code
_entity_poly.pdbx_strand_id
1 'polypeptide(L)'
;MSDNRARRLLLLSVGYGQGHHSAAAALAEQFGHDGWVSRTVDVCAEAQPVAFRCTQKFYELCVRRAPWLWGVTYSLTDTADWARMVKRPLFAGLLRYTHELLSSWEPDLIICTYPLFAYMLDALKERGVQVPPYTMLVTDAREISRPWMRSAAELVLVPDEGSRRMVMDRYALGGDKVQAPGFPVKHRFMPAQHRTAPDSENLRILYGAYRQTQGVVNDVSAMLAAFPQLRLTVLAGNRVRLLQRRFRAECAAGRLVVLRESESMHQLLRESHFYIGKAGAATMFECYASNVPLLVNFILPGQEQGNLELLLEDAAGCHVESTAHLVTTLRRMLEHDAAGWRRLCNAMQAAGRSGAAGLIARTICHRFCL
;
A
#
# COMPACT_ATOMS: atom_id res chain seq x y z
N MET A 1 -38.96 14.07 -8.83
CA MET A 1 -38.59 14.22 -7.40
C MET A 1 -37.20 13.63 -7.26
N SER A 2 -36.14 14.45 -7.15
CA SER A 2 -34.82 13.97 -6.93
C SER A 2 -34.78 13.37 -5.53
N ASP A 3 -34.44 12.07 -5.48
CA ASP A 3 -34.26 11.34 -4.23
C ASP A 3 -33.12 12.03 -3.44
N ASN A 4 -33.45 12.73 -2.37
CA ASN A 4 -32.55 13.59 -1.59
C ASN A 4 -31.74 12.75 -0.57
N ARG A 5 -31.50 11.44 -0.87
CA ARG A 5 -30.65 10.61 -0.03
C ARG A 5 -29.17 10.89 -0.32
N ALA A 6 -28.34 10.86 0.71
CA ALA A 6 -26.91 10.91 0.52
C ALA A 6 -26.44 9.70 -0.31
N ARG A 7 -25.56 9.95 -1.31
CA ARG A 7 -24.98 8.89 -2.15
C ARG A 7 -24.17 7.92 -1.29
N ARG A 8 -24.24 6.64 -1.62
CA ARG A 8 -23.60 5.54 -0.87
C ARG A 8 -22.47 4.92 -1.66
N LEU A 9 -21.27 4.95 -1.08
CA LEU A 9 -20.07 4.31 -1.61
C LEU A 9 -19.79 3.01 -0.88
N LEU A 10 -19.63 1.91 -1.59
CA LEU A 10 -19.14 0.65 -1.06
C LEU A 10 -17.69 0.41 -1.49
N LEU A 11 -16.80 0.27 -0.52
CA LEU A 11 -15.39 -0.04 -0.73
C LEU A 11 -15.14 -1.51 -0.36
N LEU A 12 -14.85 -2.35 -1.36
CA LEU A 12 -14.51 -3.76 -1.16
C LEU A 12 -12.99 -3.91 -1.06
N SER A 13 -12.51 -4.26 0.13
CA SER A 13 -11.10 -4.31 0.46
C SER A 13 -10.73 -5.65 1.12
N VAL A 14 -9.44 -5.96 1.24
CA VAL A 14 -8.95 -7.21 1.83
C VAL A 14 -7.74 -6.98 2.72
N GLY A 15 -7.64 -7.75 3.80
CA GLY A 15 -6.58 -7.66 4.81
C GLY A 15 -5.33 -8.48 4.50
N TYR A 16 -4.89 -8.59 3.23
CA TYR A 16 -3.56 -9.12 2.89
C TYR A 16 -2.53 -7.99 2.94
N GLY A 17 -2.06 -7.65 4.15
CA GLY A 17 -1.28 -6.45 4.41
C GLY A 17 -2.16 -5.20 4.56
N GLN A 18 -1.53 -4.03 4.70
CA GLN A 18 -2.24 -2.77 4.95
C GLN A 18 -2.56 -1.97 3.68
N GLY A 19 -2.01 -2.38 2.52
CA GLY A 19 -2.08 -1.60 1.28
C GLY A 19 -3.50 -1.32 0.79
N HIS A 20 -4.29 -2.38 0.68
CA HIS A 20 -5.67 -2.29 0.20
C HIS A 20 -6.57 -1.49 1.16
N HIS A 21 -6.44 -1.73 2.45
CA HIS A 21 -7.20 -1.00 3.48
C HIS A 21 -6.79 0.47 3.58
N SER A 22 -5.50 0.79 3.44
CA SER A 22 -5.02 2.19 3.45
C SER A 22 -5.60 2.97 2.28
N ALA A 23 -5.58 2.38 1.08
CA ALA A 23 -6.15 2.98 -0.12
C ALA A 23 -7.68 3.17 0.00
N ALA A 24 -8.39 2.14 0.44
CA ALA A 24 -9.83 2.23 0.68
C ALA A 24 -10.18 3.32 1.71
N ALA A 25 -9.44 3.38 2.82
CA ALA A 25 -9.67 4.36 3.87
C ALA A 25 -9.37 5.80 3.42
N ALA A 26 -8.39 6.01 2.53
CA ALA A 26 -8.11 7.33 1.95
C ALA A 26 -9.26 7.79 1.03
N LEU A 27 -9.84 6.88 0.25
CA LEU A 27 -11.01 7.19 -0.59
C LEU A 27 -12.27 7.40 0.26
N ALA A 28 -12.49 6.59 1.31
CA ALA A 28 -13.61 6.80 2.22
C ALA A 28 -13.58 8.20 2.86
N GLU A 29 -12.37 8.66 3.28
CA GLU A 29 -12.16 10.01 3.81
C GLU A 29 -12.51 11.07 2.75
N GLN A 30 -12.00 10.94 1.53
CA GLN A 30 -12.25 11.89 0.45
C GLN A 30 -13.73 11.95 0.05
N PHE A 31 -14.35 10.80 -0.22
CA PHE A 31 -15.77 10.78 -0.58
C PHE A 31 -16.68 11.28 0.57
N GLY A 32 -16.26 11.06 1.84
CA GLY A 32 -16.93 11.65 2.99
C GLY A 32 -16.88 13.19 2.98
N HIS A 33 -15.75 13.79 2.61
CA HIS A 33 -15.65 15.25 2.39
C HIS A 33 -16.54 15.73 1.24
N ASP A 34 -16.73 14.89 0.23
CA ASP A 34 -17.60 15.19 -0.92
C ASP A 34 -19.09 14.88 -0.63
N GLY A 35 -19.47 14.59 0.61
CA GLY A 35 -20.85 14.38 1.05
C GLY A 35 -21.42 12.96 0.86
N TRP A 36 -20.57 11.99 0.54
CA TRP A 36 -20.98 10.59 0.41
C TRP A 36 -20.94 9.84 1.75
N VAL A 37 -21.83 8.87 1.90
CA VAL A 37 -21.77 7.91 3.01
C VAL A 37 -21.00 6.68 2.53
N SER A 38 -19.87 6.39 3.15
CA SER A 38 -18.98 5.30 2.75
C SER A 38 -19.05 4.12 3.72
N ARG A 39 -19.01 2.88 3.18
CA ARG A 39 -18.83 1.65 3.94
C ARG A 39 -17.67 0.85 3.33
N THR A 40 -16.66 0.52 4.16
CA THR A 40 -15.57 -0.37 3.78
C THR A 40 -15.80 -1.75 4.35
N VAL A 41 -15.71 -2.79 3.51
CA VAL A 41 -15.99 -4.17 3.87
C VAL A 41 -14.86 -5.08 3.40
N ASP A 42 -14.35 -5.93 4.29
CA ASP A 42 -13.54 -7.09 3.93
C ASP A 42 -14.46 -8.31 3.84
N VAL A 43 -14.96 -8.56 2.63
CA VAL A 43 -15.90 -9.68 2.37
C VAL A 43 -15.32 -11.03 2.80
N CYS A 44 -14.01 -11.23 2.61
CA CYS A 44 -13.36 -12.49 3.00
C CYS A 44 -13.34 -12.68 4.52
N ALA A 45 -13.04 -11.60 5.25
CA ALA A 45 -13.00 -11.64 6.71
C ALA A 45 -14.40 -11.77 7.32
N GLU A 46 -15.41 -11.11 6.75
CA GLU A 46 -16.77 -11.09 7.28
C GLU A 46 -17.55 -12.36 6.90
N ALA A 47 -17.47 -12.82 5.66
CA ALA A 47 -18.21 -14.00 5.20
C ALA A 47 -17.57 -15.35 5.57
N GLN A 48 -16.25 -15.42 5.62
CA GLN A 48 -15.49 -16.66 5.88
C GLN A 48 -14.31 -16.44 6.83
N PRO A 49 -14.53 -15.98 8.09
CA PRO A 49 -13.47 -15.54 8.99
C PRO A 49 -12.42 -16.61 9.34
N VAL A 50 -12.81 -17.88 9.38
CA VAL A 50 -11.87 -18.98 9.67
C VAL A 50 -10.95 -19.24 8.49
N ALA A 51 -11.52 -19.42 7.29
CA ALA A 51 -10.75 -19.64 6.07
C ALA A 51 -9.82 -18.45 5.79
N PHE A 52 -10.32 -17.23 5.96
CA PHE A 52 -9.55 -16.01 5.75
C PHE A 52 -8.37 -15.90 6.72
N ARG A 53 -8.56 -16.21 8.02
CA ARG A 53 -7.45 -16.26 8.99
C ARG A 53 -6.39 -17.30 8.62
N CYS A 54 -6.77 -18.43 8.05
CA CYS A 54 -5.80 -19.42 7.58
C CYS A 54 -4.98 -18.89 6.40
N THR A 55 -5.61 -18.24 5.42
CA THR A 55 -4.89 -17.64 4.28
C THR A 55 -4.02 -16.46 4.68
N GLN A 56 -4.45 -15.62 5.63
CA GLN A 56 -3.61 -14.56 6.20
C GLN A 56 -2.37 -15.11 6.91
N LYS A 57 -2.52 -16.15 7.74
CA LYS A 57 -1.37 -16.81 8.40
C LYS A 57 -0.41 -17.43 7.39
N PHE A 58 -0.93 -18.03 6.32
CA PHE A 58 -0.11 -18.54 5.23
C PHE A 58 0.66 -17.42 4.54
N TYR A 59 -0.02 -16.31 4.19
CA TYR A 59 0.62 -15.11 3.63
C TYR A 59 1.72 -14.59 4.55
N GLU A 60 1.46 -14.41 5.84
CA GLU A 60 2.46 -13.95 6.82
C GLU A 60 3.65 -14.91 6.93
N LEU A 61 3.40 -16.22 6.88
CA LEU A 61 4.46 -17.23 6.91
C LEU A 61 5.36 -17.13 5.67
N CYS A 62 4.74 -17.02 4.47
CA CYS A 62 5.46 -16.83 3.22
C CYS A 62 6.32 -15.55 3.26
N VAL A 63 5.74 -14.41 3.60
CA VAL A 63 6.45 -13.12 3.66
C VAL A 63 7.64 -13.19 4.62
N ARG A 64 7.48 -13.85 5.78
CA ARG A 64 8.51 -13.84 6.85
C ARG A 64 9.58 -14.92 6.70
N ARG A 65 9.22 -16.11 6.22
CA ARG A 65 10.12 -17.29 6.23
C ARG A 65 10.48 -17.83 4.85
N ALA A 66 9.59 -17.66 3.88
CA ALA A 66 9.74 -18.20 2.54
C ALA A 66 9.24 -17.22 1.46
N PRO A 67 9.85 -16.03 1.29
CA PRO A 67 9.41 -15.04 0.30
C PRO A 67 9.35 -15.60 -1.14
N TRP A 68 10.24 -16.56 -1.47
CA TRP A 68 10.22 -17.24 -2.76
C TRP A 68 8.93 -18.03 -3.00
N LEU A 69 8.35 -18.63 -1.94
CA LEU A 69 7.07 -19.36 -2.04
C LEU A 69 5.92 -18.41 -2.36
N TRP A 70 5.97 -17.18 -1.84
CA TRP A 70 5.03 -16.14 -2.22
C TRP A 70 5.14 -15.79 -3.70
N GLY A 71 6.36 -15.62 -4.22
CA GLY A 71 6.58 -15.39 -5.66
C GLY A 71 5.97 -16.49 -6.55
N VAL A 72 6.13 -17.76 -6.17
CA VAL A 72 5.48 -18.88 -6.87
C VAL A 72 3.95 -18.79 -6.77
N THR A 73 3.41 -18.55 -5.58
CA THR A 73 1.96 -18.40 -5.37
C THR A 73 1.41 -17.24 -6.20
N TYR A 74 2.09 -16.11 -6.21
CA TYR A 74 1.73 -14.93 -7.00
C TYR A 74 1.69 -15.24 -8.49
N SER A 75 2.72 -15.92 -9.03
CA SER A 75 2.75 -16.34 -10.44
C SER A 75 1.62 -17.31 -10.81
N LEU A 76 1.27 -18.23 -9.91
CA LEU A 76 0.13 -19.13 -10.10
C LEU A 76 -1.21 -18.38 -10.13
N THR A 77 -1.38 -17.37 -9.26
CA THR A 77 -2.58 -16.52 -9.27
C THR A 77 -2.67 -15.63 -10.50
N ASP A 78 -1.54 -15.22 -11.08
CA ASP A 78 -1.51 -14.43 -12.32
C ASP A 78 -2.03 -15.20 -13.53
N THR A 79 -1.81 -16.52 -13.57
CA THR A 79 -2.26 -17.41 -14.66
C THR A 79 -3.65 -18.00 -14.44
N ALA A 80 -4.20 -17.91 -13.22
CA ALA A 80 -5.47 -18.50 -12.87
C ALA A 80 -6.65 -17.83 -13.59
N ASP A 81 -7.66 -18.64 -13.96
CA ASP A 81 -8.96 -18.15 -14.45
C ASP A 81 -9.86 -17.76 -13.27
N TRP A 82 -9.72 -16.51 -12.83
CA TRP A 82 -10.48 -15.96 -11.70
C TRP A 82 -11.98 -15.93 -11.97
N ALA A 83 -12.41 -15.67 -13.21
CA ALA A 83 -13.82 -15.66 -13.59
C ALA A 83 -14.46 -17.04 -13.40
N ARG A 84 -13.74 -18.11 -13.73
CA ARG A 84 -14.18 -19.49 -13.48
C ARG A 84 -14.06 -19.87 -12.00
N MET A 85 -13.00 -19.40 -11.34
CA MET A 85 -12.72 -19.75 -9.96
C MET A 85 -13.82 -19.27 -9.00
N VAL A 86 -14.26 -18.01 -9.12
CA VAL A 86 -15.31 -17.46 -8.24
C VAL A 86 -16.66 -18.14 -8.36
N LYS A 87 -16.90 -18.87 -9.44
CA LYS A 87 -18.15 -19.66 -9.66
C LYS A 87 -18.13 -21.03 -8.97
N ARG A 88 -16.99 -21.46 -8.39
CA ARG A 88 -16.88 -22.75 -7.68
C ARG A 88 -17.62 -22.70 -6.34
N PRO A 89 -18.10 -23.85 -5.82
CA PRO A 89 -18.84 -23.92 -4.56
C PRO A 89 -18.11 -23.30 -3.37
N LEU A 90 -16.77 -23.34 -3.36
CA LEU A 90 -15.94 -22.72 -2.33
C LEU A 90 -16.22 -21.22 -2.15
N PHE A 91 -16.60 -20.52 -3.22
CA PHE A 91 -16.88 -19.09 -3.21
C PHE A 91 -18.37 -18.75 -3.03
N ALA A 92 -19.26 -19.77 -2.94
CA ALA A 92 -20.70 -19.53 -2.85
C ALA A 92 -21.08 -18.70 -1.62
N GLY A 93 -20.41 -18.91 -0.48
CA GLY A 93 -20.62 -18.10 0.73
C GLY A 93 -20.23 -16.63 0.54
N LEU A 94 -19.12 -16.37 -0.13
CA LEU A 94 -18.68 -14.99 -0.44
C LEU A 94 -19.66 -14.31 -1.41
N LEU A 95 -20.10 -15.01 -2.47
CA LEU A 95 -21.06 -14.47 -3.43
C LEU A 95 -22.41 -14.16 -2.76
N ARG A 96 -22.91 -15.07 -1.91
CA ARG A 96 -24.16 -14.83 -1.15
C ARG A 96 -24.04 -13.61 -0.25
N TYR A 97 -22.97 -13.54 0.56
CA TYR A 97 -22.71 -12.38 1.42
C TYR A 97 -22.63 -11.07 0.63
N THR A 98 -21.92 -11.08 -0.51
CA THR A 98 -21.82 -9.88 -1.37
C THR A 98 -23.19 -9.47 -1.90
N HIS A 99 -24.04 -10.43 -2.32
CA HIS A 99 -25.40 -10.15 -2.76
C HIS A 99 -26.26 -9.55 -1.63
N GLU A 100 -26.22 -10.13 -0.43
CA GLU A 100 -26.91 -9.59 0.76
C GLU A 100 -26.43 -8.18 1.10
N LEU A 101 -25.11 -7.92 0.99
CA LEU A 101 -24.52 -6.61 1.20
C LEU A 101 -25.01 -5.58 0.17
N LEU A 102 -25.09 -5.93 -1.11
CA LEU A 102 -25.61 -5.05 -2.16
C LEU A 102 -27.08 -4.73 -1.92
N SER A 103 -27.90 -5.73 -1.58
CA SER A 103 -29.34 -5.56 -1.33
C SER A 103 -29.64 -4.75 -0.07
N SER A 104 -28.82 -4.89 0.99
CA SER A 104 -29.05 -4.21 2.27
C SER A 104 -28.46 -2.80 2.33
N TRP A 105 -27.32 -2.57 1.67
CA TRP A 105 -26.64 -1.28 1.68
C TRP A 105 -27.07 -0.37 0.53
N GLU A 106 -27.52 -0.95 -0.60
CA GLU A 106 -27.93 -0.25 -1.83
C GLU A 106 -26.90 0.83 -2.25
N PRO A 107 -25.64 0.45 -2.56
CA PRO A 107 -24.63 1.42 -2.96
C PRO A 107 -24.96 2.04 -4.33
N ASP A 108 -24.58 3.31 -4.50
CA ASP A 108 -24.65 4.00 -5.81
C ASP A 108 -23.36 3.78 -6.63
N LEU A 109 -22.25 3.43 -5.93
CA LEU A 109 -20.94 3.18 -6.51
C LEU A 109 -20.17 2.15 -5.68
N ILE A 110 -19.39 1.29 -6.38
CA ILE A 110 -18.51 0.33 -5.73
C ILE A 110 -17.06 0.55 -6.18
N ILE A 111 -16.09 0.53 -5.25
CA ILE A 111 -14.67 0.56 -5.55
C ILE A 111 -14.04 -0.73 -5.01
N CYS A 112 -13.41 -1.51 -5.88
CA CYS A 112 -12.69 -2.73 -5.54
C CYS A 112 -11.19 -2.42 -5.43
N THR A 113 -10.60 -2.61 -4.26
CA THR A 113 -9.15 -2.48 -4.05
C THR A 113 -8.41 -3.82 -4.14
N TYR A 114 -9.12 -4.89 -4.49
CA TYR A 114 -8.57 -6.23 -4.71
C TYR A 114 -9.32 -6.95 -5.84
N PRO A 115 -8.62 -7.66 -6.74
CA PRO A 115 -9.23 -8.22 -7.96
C PRO A 115 -10.42 -9.13 -7.73
N LEU A 116 -10.36 -10.00 -6.71
CA LEU A 116 -11.38 -11.02 -6.41
C LEU A 116 -12.80 -10.42 -6.41
N PHE A 117 -12.95 -9.24 -5.82
CA PHE A 117 -14.28 -8.63 -5.63
C PHE A 117 -14.91 -8.21 -6.96
N ALA A 118 -14.13 -7.71 -7.91
CA ALA A 118 -14.67 -7.38 -9.23
C ALA A 118 -15.17 -8.63 -9.96
N TYR A 119 -14.45 -9.76 -9.90
CA TYR A 119 -14.94 -11.02 -10.47
C TYR A 119 -16.17 -11.57 -9.75
N MET A 120 -16.31 -11.30 -8.45
CA MET A 120 -17.54 -11.66 -7.72
C MET A 120 -18.72 -10.81 -8.17
N LEU A 121 -18.53 -9.51 -8.41
CA LEU A 121 -19.55 -8.62 -8.98
C LEU A 121 -19.93 -9.05 -10.39
N ASP A 122 -18.96 -9.42 -11.24
CA ASP A 122 -19.19 -9.99 -12.57
C ASP A 122 -20.09 -11.25 -12.49
N ALA A 123 -19.74 -12.18 -11.60
CA ALA A 123 -20.48 -13.42 -11.42
C ALA A 123 -21.91 -13.19 -10.88
N LEU A 124 -22.14 -12.17 -10.06
CA LEU A 124 -23.47 -11.77 -9.60
C LEU A 124 -24.27 -11.13 -10.73
N LYS A 125 -23.66 -10.27 -11.55
CA LYS A 125 -24.27 -9.64 -12.73
C LYS A 125 -24.73 -10.69 -13.76
N GLU A 126 -23.91 -11.72 -14.01
CA GLU A 126 -24.27 -12.86 -14.87
C GLU A 126 -25.48 -13.68 -14.33
N ARG A 127 -25.71 -13.67 -13.01
CA ARG A 127 -26.87 -14.29 -12.35
C ARG A 127 -28.12 -13.42 -12.32
N GLY A 128 -28.08 -12.25 -12.98
CA GLY A 128 -29.19 -11.29 -13.03
C GLY A 128 -29.31 -10.37 -11.82
N VAL A 129 -28.32 -10.34 -10.92
CA VAL A 129 -28.29 -9.39 -9.81
C VAL A 129 -27.99 -7.99 -10.35
N GLN A 130 -28.76 -6.99 -9.93
CA GLN A 130 -28.48 -5.59 -10.24
C GLN A 130 -27.24 -5.16 -9.45
N VAL A 131 -26.14 -4.93 -10.18
CA VAL A 131 -24.86 -4.49 -9.64
C VAL A 131 -24.63 -3.03 -10.05
N PRO A 132 -24.47 -2.10 -9.10
CA PRO A 132 -24.14 -0.71 -9.40
C PRO A 132 -22.84 -0.57 -10.21
N PRO A 133 -22.56 0.62 -10.80
CA PRO A 133 -21.27 0.90 -11.40
C PRO A 133 -20.13 0.57 -10.43
N TYR A 134 -19.06 -0.07 -10.95
CA TYR A 134 -17.92 -0.38 -10.12
C TYR A 134 -16.60 -0.16 -10.86
N THR A 135 -15.60 0.23 -10.08
CA THR A 135 -14.24 0.50 -10.55
C THR A 135 -13.21 -0.34 -9.82
N MET A 136 -12.13 -0.64 -10.50
CA MET A 136 -10.96 -1.29 -9.94
C MET A 136 -9.91 -0.23 -9.58
N LEU A 137 -9.45 -0.21 -8.33
CA LEU A 137 -8.31 0.56 -7.90
C LEU A 137 -7.11 -0.35 -7.70
N VAL A 138 -6.14 -0.27 -8.60
CA VAL A 138 -4.91 -1.05 -8.54
C VAL A 138 -4.00 -0.47 -7.46
N THR A 139 -3.51 -1.35 -6.58
CA THR A 139 -2.67 -0.96 -5.46
C THR A 139 -1.18 -1.27 -5.65
N ASP A 140 -0.79 -1.75 -6.82
CA ASP A 140 0.61 -2.01 -7.20
C ASP A 140 0.99 -1.16 -8.42
N ALA A 141 2.28 -0.81 -8.56
CA ALA A 141 2.81 -0.05 -9.67
C ALA A 141 3.64 -0.93 -10.63
N ARG A 142 3.72 -0.54 -11.89
CA ARG A 142 4.54 -1.15 -12.95
C ARG A 142 4.21 -2.62 -13.22
N GLU A 143 4.63 -3.56 -12.41
CA GLU A 143 4.31 -4.98 -12.56
C GLU A 143 2.91 -5.30 -12.03
N ILE A 144 1.89 -5.02 -12.85
CA ILE A 144 0.48 -5.26 -12.49
C ILE A 144 0.04 -6.60 -13.09
N SER A 145 -0.44 -7.52 -12.24
CA SER A 145 -0.84 -8.85 -12.65
C SER A 145 -2.18 -8.87 -13.42
N ARG A 146 -2.35 -9.94 -14.24
CA ARG A 146 -3.52 -10.12 -15.11
C ARG A 146 -4.87 -10.03 -14.41
N PRO A 147 -5.06 -10.56 -13.18
CA PRO A 147 -6.35 -10.47 -12.49
C PRO A 147 -6.89 -9.06 -12.31
N TRP A 148 -6.02 -8.05 -12.17
CA TRP A 148 -6.44 -6.66 -12.09
C TRP A 148 -7.14 -6.14 -13.36
N MET A 149 -6.85 -6.74 -14.53
CA MET A 149 -7.21 -6.20 -15.84
C MET A 149 -8.34 -6.93 -16.54
N ARG A 150 -8.70 -8.14 -16.10
CA ARG A 150 -9.61 -9.06 -16.79
C ARG A 150 -11.05 -9.07 -16.29
N SER A 151 -11.37 -8.29 -15.27
CA SER A 151 -12.77 -8.09 -14.84
C SER A 151 -13.53 -7.19 -15.81
N ALA A 152 -14.86 -7.22 -15.71
CA ALA A 152 -15.73 -6.34 -16.48
C ALA A 152 -15.87 -4.94 -15.86
N ALA A 153 -15.02 -4.57 -14.89
CA ALA A 153 -14.97 -3.22 -14.35
C ALA A 153 -14.88 -2.17 -15.47
N GLU A 154 -15.72 -1.16 -15.42
CA GLU A 154 -15.81 -0.13 -16.46
C GLU A 154 -14.64 0.86 -16.43
N LEU A 155 -14.01 0.98 -15.27
CA LEU A 155 -12.87 1.86 -15.04
C LEU A 155 -11.81 1.12 -14.20
N VAL A 156 -10.56 1.21 -14.62
CA VAL A 156 -9.40 0.70 -13.89
C VAL A 156 -8.47 1.86 -13.61
N LEU A 157 -8.19 2.11 -12.33
CA LEU A 157 -7.35 3.19 -11.86
C LEU A 157 -5.99 2.63 -11.47
N VAL A 158 -4.93 3.19 -12.04
CA VAL A 158 -3.54 2.80 -11.77
C VAL A 158 -2.75 3.97 -11.17
N PRO A 159 -1.65 3.70 -10.46
CA PRO A 159 -0.97 4.74 -9.68
C PRO A 159 -0.14 5.74 -10.49
N ASP A 160 0.17 5.46 -11.74
CA ASP A 160 1.01 6.34 -12.56
C ASP A 160 0.88 6.06 -14.07
N GLU A 161 1.31 7.02 -14.90
CA GLU A 161 1.21 6.92 -16.35
C GLU A 161 2.07 5.82 -16.97
N GLY A 162 3.20 5.46 -16.34
CA GLY A 162 4.01 4.33 -16.80
C GLY A 162 3.29 3.00 -16.57
N SER A 163 2.64 2.82 -15.42
CA SER A 163 1.75 1.68 -15.14
C SER A 163 0.60 1.64 -16.14
N ARG A 164 -0.01 2.80 -16.48
CA ARG A 164 -1.08 2.89 -17.47
C ARG A 164 -0.61 2.40 -18.83
N ARG A 165 0.48 2.93 -19.35
CA ARG A 165 1.06 2.50 -20.64
C ARG A 165 1.34 1.01 -20.64
N MET A 166 2.02 0.50 -19.59
CA MET A 166 2.36 -0.92 -19.50
C MET A 166 1.13 -1.83 -19.54
N VAL A 167 0.03 -1.51 -18.79
CA VAL A 167 -1.16 -2.37 -18.80
C VAL A 167 -1.95 -2.24 -20.10
N MET A 168 -1.98 -1.07 -20.74
CA MET A 168 -2.61 -0.90 -22.05
C MET A 168 -1.91 -1.74 -23.11
N ASP A 169 -0.58 -1.70 -23.17
CA ASP A 169 0.23 -2.48 -24.13
C ASP A 169 0.12 -3.98 -23.85
N ARG A 170 0.31 -4.40 -22.60
CA ARG A 170 0.36 -5.81 -22.20
C ARG A 170 -0.99 -6.52 -22.34
N TYR A 171 -2.09 -5.80 -22.06
CA TYR A 171 -3.44 -6.40 -22.01
C TYR A 171 -4.37 -5.90 -23.09
N ALA A 172 -3.90 -5.09 -24.02
CA ALA A 172 -4.66 -4.50 -25.13
C ALA A 172 -5.94 -3.76 -24.64
N LEU A 173 -5.80 -2.94 -23.59
CA LEU A 173 -6.91 -2.17 -23.02
C LEU A 173 -6.98 -0.76 -23.61
N GLY A 174 -8.20 -0.29 -23.87
CA GLY A 174 -8.43 1.08 -24.32
C GLY A 174 -8.14 2.13 -23.26
N GLY A 175 -7.67 3.32 -23.69
CA GLY A 175 -7.33 4.42 -22.80
C GLY A 175 -8.51 4.94 -21.96
N ASP A 176 -9.74 4.77 -22.46
CA ASP A 176 -10.96 5.15 -21.72
C ASP A 176 -11.23 4.26 -20.52
N LYS A 177 -10.76 2.99 -20.58
CA LYS A 177 -10.92 2.03 -19.48
C LYS A 177 -9.85 2.22 -18.42
N VAL A 178 -8.63 2.62 -18.77
CA VAL A 178 -7.49 2.75 -17.86
C VAL A 178 -7.11 4.20 -17.68
N GLN A 179 -7.15 4.68 -16.43
CA GLN A 179 -6.78 6.03 -16.05
C GLN A 179 -5.69 6.00 -14.98
N ALA A 180 -4.81 7.00 -14.96
CA ALA A 180 -3.68 7.10 -14.04
C ALA A 180 -3.79 8.34 -13.11
N PRO A 181 -4.82 8.44 -12.27
CA PRO A 181 -4.97 9.60 -11.39
C PRO A 181 -3.99 9.62 -10.21
N GLY A 182 -3.25 8.54 -9.98
CA GLY A 182 -2.34 8.39 -8.86
C GLY A 182 -2.82 7.38 -7.83
N PHE A 183 -2.12 7.31 -6.68
CA PHE A 183 -2.46 6.44 -5.56
C PHE A 183 -3.13 7.25 -4.43
N PRO A 184 -4.23 6.77 -3.83
CA PRO A 184 -4.93 7.51 -2.77
C PRO A 184 -4.15 7.41 -1.45
N VAL A 185 -3.85 8.56 -0.86
CA VAL A 185 -3.25 8.69 0.46
C VAL A 185 -4.11 9.62 1.31
N LYS A 186 -4.28 9.30 2.59
CA LYS A 186 -5.04 10.15 3.53
C LYS A 186 -4.41 11.52 3.67
N HIS A 187 -5.23 12.56 3.76
CA HIS A 187 -4.76 13.95 3.87
C HIS A 187 -3.78 14.18 5.03
N ARG A 188 -3.94 13.46 6.14
CA ARG A 188 -3.07 13.57 7.31
C ARG A 188 -1.59 13.23 7.07
N PHE A 189 -1.23 12.58 5.93
CA PHE A 189 0.15 12.32 5.55
C PHE A 189 0.82 13.53 4.87
N MET A 190 0.05 14.50 4.39
CA MET A 190 0.61 15.71 3.78
C MET A 190 1.43 16.50 4.81
N PRO A 191 2.63 16.98 4.47
CA PRO A 191 3.43 17.79 5.38
C PRO A 191 2.78 19.15 5.57
N ALA A 192 2.70 19.62 6.82
CA ALA A 192 2.22 20.95 7.13
C ALA A 192 3.28 22.06 6.91
N GLN A 193 4.57 21.69 6.84
CA GLN A 193 5.69 22.62 6.77
C GLN A 193 6.92 22.00 6.06
N HIS A 194 7.88 22.86 5.66
CA HIS A 194 9.19 22.41 5.18
C HIS A 194 9.92 21.59 6.24
N ARG A 195 10.54 20.50 5.81
CA ARG A 195 11.29 19.61 6.70
C ARG A 195 12.68 20.13 6.94
N THR A 196 13.12 20.09 8.20
CA THR A 196 14.52 20.33 8.56
C THR A 196 15.39 19.18 8.05
N ALA A 197 16.53 19.53 7.44
CA ALA A 197 17.49 18.53 6.99
C ALA A 197 18.10 17.78 8.18
N PRO A 198 18.40 16.47 8.04
CA PRO A 198 19.13 15.73 9.06
C PRO A 198 20.59 16.21 9.15
N ASP A 199 21.12 16.18 10.36
CA ASP A 199 22.55 16.30 10.63
C ASP A 199 23.00 15.18 11.59
N SER A 200 24.26 15.23 12.05
CA SER A 200 24.80 14.21 12.96
C SER A 200 24.10 14.15 14.32
N GLU A 201 23.43 15.22 14.75
CA GLU A 201 22.84 15.34 16.08
C GLU A 201 21.33 15.12 16.10
N ASN A 202 20.65 15.32 14.97
CA ASN A 202 19.20 15.25 14.88
C ASN A 202 18.66 14.10 14.03
N LEU A 203 19.50 13.18 13.54
CA LEU A 203 19.08 12.09 12.66
C LEU A 203 17.99 11.22 13.29
N ARG A 204 16.85 11.10 12.60
CA ARG A 204 15.69 10.28 12.99
C ARG A 204 15.32 9.34 11.88
N ILE A 205 15.20 8.06 12.20
CA ILE A 205 14.88 7.01 11.22
C ILE A 205 13.70 6.18 11.73
N LEU A 206 12.75 5.95 10.84
CA LEU A 206 11.70 4.95 11.01
C LEU A 206 12.09 3.68 10.24
N TYR A 207 12.13 2.55 10.93
CA TYR A 207 12.56 1.27 10.37
C TYR A 207 11.44 0.22 10.44
N GLY A 208 11.02 -0.31 9.30
CA GLY A 208 10.12 -1.45 9.20
C GLY A 208 10.90 -2.77 9.20
N ALA A 209 10.68 -3.62 10.19
CA ALA A 209 11.42 -4.86 10.39
C ALA A 209 10.91 -6.00 9.50
N TYR A 210 11.07 -5.90 8.18
CA TYR A 210 10.61 -6.92 7.20
C TYR A 210 11.65 -8.02 6.95
N ARG A 211 12.94 -7.72 7.02
CA ARG A 211 14.01 -8.70 6.86
C ARG A 211 13.92 -9.82 7.89
N GLN A 212 14.65 -10.93 7.68
CA GLN A 212 14.81 -11.98 8.68
C GLN A 212 15.37 -11.42 9.98
N THR A 213 15.09 -12.07 11.11
CA THR A 213 15.40 -11.55 12.46
C THR A 213 16.85 -11.13 12.61
N GLN A 214 17.82 -11.95 12.13
CA GLN A 214 19.24 -11.61 12.21
C GLN A 214 19.59 -10.38 11.36
N GLY A 215 18.99 -10.23 10.16
CA GLY A 215 19.15 -9.04 9.33
C GLY A 215 18.66 -7.77 10.02
N VAL A 216 17.50 -7.84 10.69
CA VAL A 216 16.97 -6.72 11.48
C VAL A 216 17.92 -6.35 12.62
N VAL A 217 18.41 -7.34 13.37
CA VAL A 217 19.37 -7.12 14.47
C VAL A 217 20.65 -6.49 13.96
N ASN A 218 21.17 -6.97 12.83
CA ASN A 218 22.39 -6.43 12.21
C ASN A 218 22.19 -4.98 11.75
N ASP A 219 21.08 -4.68 11.07
CA ASP A 219 20.78 -3.32 10.61
C ASP A 219 20.65 -2.34 11.78
N VAL A 220 19.88 -2.69 12.81
CA VAL A 220 19.71 -1.88 14.03
C VAL A 220 21.04 -1.66 14.74
N SER A 221 21.83 -2.71 14.96
CA SER A 221 23.15 -2.62 15.60
C SER A 221 24.08 -1.70 14.82
N ALA A 222 24.18 -1.88 13.52
CA ALA A 222 25.08 -1.12 12.66
C ALA A 222 24.71 0.36 12.59
N MET A 223 23.41 0.68 12.49
CA MET A 223 22.94 2.08 12.48
C MET A 223 23.22 2.76 13.82
N LEU A 224 22.91 2.13 14.95
CA LEU A 224 23.15 2.68 16.29
C LEU A 224 24.64 2.88 16.60
N ALA A 225 25.52 2.01 16.07
CA ALA A 225 26.96 2.14 16.17
C ALA A 225 27.53 3.24 15.25
N ALA A 226 27.02 3.32 14.02
CA ALA A 226 27.52 4.27 13.03
C ALA A 226 27.06 5.72 13.29
N PHE A 227 25.94 5.92 13.98
CA PHE A 227 25.32 7.22 14.26
C PHE A 227 25.00 7.34 15.76
N PRO A 228 25.92 7.85 16.60
CA PRO A 228 25.76 7.89 18.06
C PRO A 228 24.53 8.65 18.55
N GLN A 229 24.09 9.70 17.82
CA GLN A 229 22.92 10.52 18.17
C GLN A 229 21.64 10.11 17.46
N LEU A 230 21.67 9.00 16.69
CA LEU A 230 20.49 8.49 15.99
C LEU A 230 19.34 8.22 16.96
N ARG A 231 18.16 8.73 16.62
CA ARG A 231 16.88 8.28 17.20
C ARG A 231 16.19 7.36 16.21
N LEU A 232 16.12 6.08 16.58
CA LEU A 232 15.59 5.01 15.75
C LEU A 232 14.25 4.52 16.30
N THR A 233 13.21 4.57 15.48
CA THR A 233 11.93 3.92 15.79
C THR A 233 11.80 2.67 14.91
N VAL A 234 11.56 1.50 15.52
CA VAL A 234 11.45 0.21 14.83
C VAL A 234 10.03 -0.33 14.94
N LEU A 235 9.39 -0.55 13.80
CA LEU A 235 8.12 -1.29 13.70
C LEU A 235 8.43 -2.78 13.60
N ALA A 236 8.41 -3.48 14.75
CA ALA A 236 9.01 -4.79 14.93
C ALA A 236 8.03 -5.98 14.75
N GLY A 237 6.72 -5.70 14.65
CA GLY A 237 5.71 -6.75 14.65
C GLY A 237 5.80 -7.61 15.93
N ASN A 238 5.89 -8.91 15.79
CA ASN A 238 6.03 -9.83 16.93
C ASN A 238 7.43 -9.91 17.54
N ARG A 239 8.42 -9.16 17.01
CA ARG A 239 9.82 -9.17 17.49
C ARG A 239 10.09 -8.13 18.59
N VAL A 240 9.08 -7.40 19.08
CA VAL A 240 9.24 -6.32 20.07
C VAL A 240 10.06 -6.78 21.28
N ARG A 241 9.64 -7.87 21.94
CA ARG A 241 10.33 -8.36 23.15
C ARG A 241 11.78 -8.76 22.89
N LEU A 242 12.07 -9.34 21.71
CA LEU A 242 13.41 -9.74 21.32
C LEU A 242 14.31 -8.50 21.16
N LEU A 243 13.85 -7.50 20.39
CA LEU A 243 14.63 -6.28 20.13
C LEU A 243 14.82 -5.46 21.42
N GLN A 244 13.78 -5.30 22.24
CA GLN A 244 13.87 -4.59 23.53
C GLN A 244 14.88 -5.25 24.49
N ARG A 245 14.95 -6.59 24.52
CA ARG A 245 15.96 -7.30 25.34
C ARG A 245 17.36 -7.13 24.76
N ARG A 246 17.50 -7.25 23.43
CA ARG A 246 18.81 -7.20 22.76
C ARG A 246 19.45 -5.81 22.81
N PHE A 247 18.63 -4.76 22.79
CA PHE A 247 19.02 -3.34 22.75
C PHE A 247 18.53 -2.58 23.99
N ARG A 248 18.62 -3.23 25.15
CA ARG A 248 18.09 -2.68 26.41
C ARG A 248 18.70 -1.33 26.77
N ALA A 249 20.02 -1.19 26.57
CA ALA A 249 20.74 0.04 26.87
C ALA A 249 20.28 1.21 25.99
N GLU A 250 20.13 0.97 24.69
CA GLU A 250 19.70 1.97 23.70
C GLU A 250 18.23 2.38 23.92
N CYS A 251 17.38 1.42 24.32
CA CYS A 251 16.01 1.72 24.72
C CYS A 251 15.95 2.57 25.99
N ALA A 252 16.77 2.25 27.01
CA ALA A 252 16.82 3.02 28.24
C ALA A 252 17.39 4.43 28.03
N ALA A 253 18.33 4.59 27.09
CA ALA A 253 18.88 5.88 26.68
C ALA A 253 17.93 6.70 25.77
N GLY A 254 16.75 6.18 25.40
CA GLY A 254 15.81 6.85 24.50
C GLY A 254 16.27 6.95 23.04
N ARG A 255 17.35 6.25 22.67
CA ARG A 255 17.87 6.21 21.29
C ARG A 255 17.12 5.23 20.40
N LEU A 256 16.50 4.20 20.98
CA LEU A 256 15.71 3.19 20.28
C LEU A 256 14.31 3.07 20.87
N VAL A 257 13.31 3.25 20.03
CA VAL A 257 11.90 2.97 20.34
C VAL A 257 11.47 1.75 19.53
N VAL A 258 10.93 0.72 20.18
CA VAL A 258 10.48 -0.51 19.53
C VAL A 258 8.98 -0.65 19.71
N LEU A 259 8.25 -0.55 18.61
CA LEU A 259 6.79 -0.66 18.55
C LEU A 259 6.38 -1.96 17.84
N ARG A 260 5.23 -2.50 18.19
CA ARG A 260 4.67 -3.63 17.47
C ARG A 260 4.20 -3.19 16.09
N GLU A 261 3.37 -2.18 16.05
CA GLU A 261 2.75 -1.52 14.90
C GLU A 261 2.33 -0.12 15.32
N SER A 262 1.89 0.70 14.41
CA SER A 262 1.41 2.04 14.74
C SER A 262 0.16 2.41 13.94
N GLU A 263 -0.86 2.87 14.62
CA GLU A 263 -2.02 3.52 14.02
C GLU A 263 -1.71 4.96 13.57
N SER A 264 -0.63 5.52 14.10
CA SER A 264 -0.16 6.89 13.84
C SER A 264 1.05 6.94 12.91
N MET A 265 1.05 6.09 11.84
CA MET A 265 2.14 6.05 10.87
C MET A 265 2.49 7.43 10.29
N HIS A 266 1.49 8.28 10.07
CA HIS A 266 1.67 9.65 9.58
C HIS A 266 2.49 10.53 10.54
N GLN A 267 2.36 10.34 11.86
CA GLN A 267 3.18 11.06 12.85
C GLN A 267 4.62 10.54 12.84
N LEU A 268 4.79 9.21 12.82
CA LEU A 268 6.11 8.59 12.77
C LEU A 268 6.89 8.99 11.50
N LEU A 269 6.24 9.04 10.34
CA LEU A 269 6.85 9.53 9.11
C LEU A 269 7.19 11.01 9.22
N ARG A 270 6.28 11.84 9.75
CA ARG A 270 6.50 13.27 9.93
C ARG A 270 7.72 13.57 10.80
N GLU A 271 7.96 12.76 11.82
CA GLU A 271 9.09 12.90 12.75
C GLU A 271 10.40 12.31 12.22
N SER A 272 10.37 11.54 11.11
CA SER A 272 11.53 10.80 10.60
C SER A 272 12.11 11.44 9.35
N HIS A 273 13.44 11.44 9.20
CA HIS A 273 14.12 11.91 8.00
C HIS A 273 14.15 10.84 6.91
N PHE A 274 14.20 9.57 7.27
CA PHE A 274 14.14 8.44 6.36
C PHE A 274 13.15 7.40 6.88
N TYR A 275 12.50 6.71 5.95
CA TYR A 275 11.89 5.42 6.20
C TYR A 275 12.75 4.33 5.58
N ILE A 276 13.04 3.27 6.34
CA ILE A 276 13.76 2.08 5.85
C ILE A 276 12.81 0.91 5.96
N GLY A 277 12.58 0.20 4.85
CA GLY A 277 11.63 -0.92 4.88
C GLY A 277 11.41 -1.56 3.52
N LYS A 278 10.22 -2.13 3.32
CA LYS A 278 9.84 -2.76 2.06
C LYS A 278 9.25 -1.76 1.06
N ALA A 279 9.30 -2.13 -0.23
CA ALA A 279 8.69 -1.37 -1.33
C ALA A 279 7.17 -1.59 -1.44
N GLY A 280 6.43 -1.67 -0.32
CA GLY A 280 4.98 -1.81 -0.34
C GLY A 280 4.30 -0.53 -0.80
N ALA A 281 3.38 -0.61 -1.76
CA ALA A 281 2.80 0.57 -2.41
C ALA A 281 2.21 1.59 -1.42
N ALA A 282 1.35 1.19 -0.48
CA ALA A 282 0.77 2.14 0.48
C ALA A 282 1.83 2.92 1.24
N THR A 283 2.82 2.24 1.85
CA THR A 283 3.86 2.92 2.61
C THR A 283 4.75 3.78 1.71
N MET A 284 5.04 3.32 0.48
CA MET A 284 5.80 4.11 -0.49
C MET A 284 5.07 5.42 -0.82
N PHE A 285 3.77 5.37 -1.15
CA PHE A 285 3.00 6.58 -1.45
C PHE A 285 2.73 7.44 -0.21
N GLU A 286 2.64 6.86 0.99
CA GLU A 286 2.64 7.58 2.25
C GLU A 286 3.96 8.34 2.48
N CYS A 287 5.10 7.72 2.11
CA CYS A 287 6.41 8.37 2.11
C CYS A 287 6.48 9.54 1.11
N TYR A 288 5.98 9.37 -0.12
CA TYR A 288 5.85 10.47 -1.08
C TYR A 288 5.00 11.62 -0.52
N ALA A 289 3.82 11.29 0.01
CA ALA A 289 2.90 12.28 0.58
C ALA A 289 3.51 13.03 1.78
N SER A 290 4.33 12.35 2.58
CA SER A 290 5.02 12.93 3.74
C SER A 290 6.37 13.55 3.38
N ASN A 291 6.82 13.46 2.14
CA ASN A 291 8.16 13.87 1.67
C ASN A 291 9.29 13.24 2.50
N VAL A 292 9.21 11.92 2.75
CA VAL A 292 10.18 11.13 3.52
C VAL A 292 10.86 10.13 2.59
N PRO A 293 12.15 10.31 2.26
CA PRO A 293 12.90 9.37 1.42
C PRO A 293 12.84 7.93 1.93
N LEU A 294 12.57 7.00 1.00
CA LEU A 294 12.45 5.57 1.29
C LEU A 294 13.74 4.85 0.88
N LEU A 295 14.39 4.18 1.85
CA LEU A 295 15.47 3.23 1.59
C LEU A 295 14.90 1.81 1.66
N VAL A 296 14.82 1.15 0.51
CA VAL A 296 14.25 -0.19 0.40
C VAL A 296 15.29 -1.24 0.78
N ASN A 297 15.07 -1.97 1.87
CA ASN A 297 15.95 -3.04 2.33
C ASN A 297 15.31 -4.44 2.24
N PHE A 298 14.07 -4.53 1.76
CA PHE A 298 13.35 -5.78 1.55
C PHE A 298 12.33 -5.61 0.42
N ILE A 299 12.18 -6.63 -0.42
CA ILE A 299 11.22 -6.69 -1.52
C ILE A 299 10.49 -8.02 -1.42
N LEU A 300 9.18 -7.99 -1.54
CA LEU A 300 8.38 -9.19 -1.68
C LEU A 300 8.40 -9.62 -3.15
N PRO A 301 8.99 -10.78 -3.47
CA PRO A 301 9.16 -11.21 -4.87
C PRO A 301 7.83 -11.27 -5.64
N GLY A 302 7.84 -10.77 -6.88
CA GLY A 302 6.72 -10.79 -7.81
C GLY A 302 5.68 -9.70 -7.58
N GLN A 303 5.59 -9.10 -6.40
CA GLN A 303 4.56 -8.09 -6.09
C GLN A 303 5.14 -6.68 -5.95
N GLU A 304 6.32 -6.52 -5.36
CA GLU A 304 6.85 -5.20 -5.00
C GLU A 304 7.99 -4.72 -5.90
N GLN A 305 8.37 -5.52 -6.91
CA GLN A 305 9.44 -5.16 -7.84
C GLN A 305 9.11 -3.88 -8.61
N GLY A 306 7.90 -3.80 -9.16
CA GLY A 306 7.45 -2.63 -9.91
C GLY A 306 7.33 -1.37 -9.06
N ASN A 307 7.01 -1.51 -7.78
CA ASN A 307 7.01 -0.37 -6.85
C ASN A 307 8.44 0.17 -6.62
N LEU A 308 9.43 -0.74 -6.49
CA LEU A 308 10.82 -0.35 -6.40
C LEU A 308 11.28 0.35 -7.69
N GLU A 309 10.95 -0.19 -8.87
CA GLU A 309 11.27 0.43 -10.17
C GLU A 309 10.75 1.86 -10.25
N LEU A 310 9.47 2.08 -9.89
CA LEU A 310 8.88 3.40 -9.84
C LEU A 310 9.64 4.36 -8.91
N LEU A 311 10.00 3.89 -7.70
CA LEU A 311 10.75 4.69 -6.72
C LEU A 311 12.12 5.10 -7.25
N LEU A 312 12.82 4.20 -7.94
CA LEU A 312 14.14 4.43 -8.50
C LEU A 312 14.10 5.31 -9.76
N GLU A 313 13.10 5.14 -10.64
CA GLU A 313 12.88 6.01 -11.80
C GLU A 313 12.63 7.47 -11.37
N ASP A 314 11.88 7.67 -10.31
CA ASP A 314 11.63 9.00 -9.74
C ASP A 314 12.85 9.56 -8.99
N ALA A 315 13.93 8.80 -8.80
CA ALA A 315 15.07 9.13 -7.95
C ALA A 315 14.65 9.53 -6.51
N ALA A 316 13.55 8.97 -6.00
CA ALA A 316 12.91 9.33 -4.74
C ALA A 316 13.32 8.43 -3.57
N GLY A 317 14.18 7.46 -3.80
CA GLY A 317 14.69 6.53 -2.80
C GLY A 317 15.87 5.71 -3.31
N CYS A 318 16.29 4.73 -2.51
CA CYS A 318 17.40 3.85 -2.86
C CYS A 318 17.08 2.40 -2.49
N HIS A 319 17.61 1.45 -3.25
CA HIS A 319 17.66 0.04 -2.85
C HIS A 319 18.94 -0.24 -2.07
N VAL A 320 18.83 -0.85 -0.89
CA VAL A 320 19.95 -1.19 0.00
C VAL A 320 19.95 -2.70 0.27
N GLU A 321 20.91 -3.40 -0.29
CA GLU A 321 20.93 -4.86 -0.34
C GLU A 321 21.53 -5.51 0.92
N SER A 322 22.37 -4.76 1.65
CA SER A 322 23.07 -5.26 2.83
C SER A 322 23.13 -4.24 3.94
N THR A 323 23.41 -4.69 5.16
CA THR A 323 23.63 -3.82 6.31
C THR A 323 24.79 -2.84 6.10
N ALA A 324 25.88 -3.26 5.45
CA ALA A 324 27.00 -2.37 5.13
C ALA A 324 26.60 -1.32 4.11
N HIS A 325 25.88 -1.72 3.04
CA HIS A 325 25.36 -0.80 2.03
C HIS A 325 24.37 0.21 2.64
N LEU A 326 23.52 -0.22 3.59
CA LEU A 326 22.59 0.67 4.31
C LEU A 326 23.35 1.79 5.04
N VAL A 327 24.37 1.43 5.84
CA VAL A 327 25.17 2.41 6.60
C VAL A 327 25.94 3.36 5.68
N THR A 328 26.55 2.82 4.62
CA THR A 328 27.28 3.64 3.63
C THR A 328 26.34 4.61 2.91
N THR A 329 25.16 4.14 2.53
CA THR A 329 24.14 4.99 1.88
C THR A 329 23.70 6.10 2.82
N LEU A 330 23.38 5.81 4.08
CA LEU A 330 22.99 6.84 5.05
C LEU A 330 24.12 7.88 5.27
N ARG A 331 25.38 7.45 5.39
CA ARG A 331 26.52 8.40 5.50
C ARG A 331 26.58 9.33 4.29
N ARG A 332 26.53 8.77 3.08
CA ARG A 332 26.55 9.57 1.83
C ARG A 332 25.36 10.54 1.74
N MET A 333 24.18 10.17 2.25
CA MET A 333 23.01 11.06 2.25
C MET A 333 23.17 12.24 3.18
N LEU A 334 24.00 12.11 4.24
CA LEU A 334 24.24 13.17 5.23
C LEU A 334 25.44 14.08 4.89
N GLU A 335 26.28 13.69 3.94
CA GLU A 335 27.43 14.51 3.50
C GLU A 335 26.99 15.85 2.90
N HIS A 336 27.86 16.86 2.98
CA HIS A 336 27.66 18.18 2.37
C HIS A 336 26.29 18.80 2.75
N ASP A 337 26.05 18.94 4.05
CA ASP A 337 24.80 19.48 4.59
C ASP A 337 23.55 18.69 4.10
N ALA A 338 23.63 17.36 4.21
CA ALA A 338 22.59 16.44 3.78
C ALA A 338 22.15 16.60 2.31
N ALA A 339 23.09 16.92 1.42
CA ALA A 339 22.79 17.13 -0.01
C ALA A 339 22.12 15.90 -0.67
N GLY A 340 22.51 14.68 -0.26
CA GLY A 340 21.87 13.45 -0.74
C GLY A 340 20.40 13.36 -0.32
N TRP A 341 20.10 13.62 0.94
CA TRP A 341 18.74 13.64 1.46
C TRP A 341 17.88 14.71 0.76
N ARG A 342 18.41 15.93 0.61
CA ARG A 342 17.71 17.04 -0.08
C ARG A 342 17.35 16.66 -1.52
N ARG A 343 18.28 15.99 -2.26
CA ARG A 343 18.01 15.51 -3.62
C ARG A 343 16.83 14.55 -3.66
N LEU A 344 16.77 13.56 -2.76
CA LEU A 344 15.66 12.62 -2.69
C LEU A 344 14.33 13.33 -2.36
N CYS A 345 14.32 14.25 -1.39
CA CYS A 345 13.12 15.03 -1.06
C CYS A 345 12.62 15.86 -2.24
N ASN A 346 13.55 16.54 -2.96
CA ASN A 346 13.19 17.32 -4.14
C ASN A 346 12.65 16.43 -5.28
N ALA A 347 13.22 15.25 -5.46
CA ALA A 347 12.75 14.27 -6.44
C ALA A 347 11.34 13.78 -6.11
N MET A 348 11.05 13.49 -4.83
CA MET A 348 9.70 13.13 -4.37
C MET A 348 8.67 14.23 -4.66
N GLN A 349 9.03 15.49 -4.40
CA GLN A 349 8.17 16.64 -4.72
C GLN A 349 7.95 16.80 -6.22
N ALA A 350 9.02 16.70 -7.01
CA ALA A 350 8.96 16.79 -8.48
C ALA A 350 8.12 15.68 -9.10
N ALA A 351 8.15 14.47 -8.54
CA ALA A 351 7.32 13.35 -8.99
C ALA A 351 5.82 13.59 -8.76
N GLY A 352 5.44 14.49 -7.85
CA GLY A 352 4.05 14.93 -7.65
C GLY A 352 3.07 13.81 -7.24
N ARG A 353 3.56 12.75 -6.57
CA ARG A 353 2.76 11.55 -6.25
C ARG A 353 2.00 11.66 -4.93
N SER A 354 1.73 12.85 -4.46
CA SER A 354 0.96 13.09 -3.24
C SER A 354 -0.46 13.52 -3.57
N GLY A 355 -1.46 13.15 -2.75
CA GLY A 355 -2.78 13.74 -2.79
C GLY A 355 -3.73 13.27 -3.89
N ALA A 356 -3.57 12.06 -4.42
CA ALA A 356 -4.40 11.55 -5.52
C ALA A 356 -5.87 11.26 -5.16
N ALA A 357 -6.26 11.16 -3.89
CA ALA A 357 -7.62 10.77 -3.49
C ALA A 357 -8.71 11.66 -4.10
N GLY A 358 -8.51 12.99 -4.08
CA GLY A 358 -9.45 13.94 -4.70
C GLY A 358 -9.51 13.84 -6.23
N LEU A 359 -8.37 13.60 -6.89
CA LEU A 359 -8.37 13.40 -8.35
C LEU A 359 -9.06 12.07 -8.71
N ILE A 360 -8.83 11.02 -7.96
CA ILE A 360 -9.51 9.72 -8.10
C ILE A 360 -11.02 9.89 -7.97
N ALA A 361 -11.50 10.56 -6.93
CA ALA A 361 -12.92 10.81 -6.72
C ALA A 361 -13.55 11.56 -7.90
N ARG A 362 -12.92 12.65 -8.36
CA ARG A 362 -13.38 13.39 -9.53
C ARG A 362 -13.40 12.54 -10.80
N THR A 363 -12.36 11.75 -11.06
CA THR A 363 -12.27 10.86 -12.22
C THR A 363 -13.42 9.85 -12.24
N ILE A 364 -13.71 9.24 -11.08
CA ILE A 364 -14.81 8.28 -10.94
C ILE A 364 -16.16 8.96 -11.13
N CYS A 365 -16.40 10.07 -10.41
CA CYS A 365 -17.69 10.80 -10.52
C CYS A 365 -17.95 11.29 -11.95
N HIS A 366 -16.94 11.81 -12.63
CA HIS A 366 -17.05 12.21 -14.04
C HIS A 366 -17.39 11.01 -14.94
N ARG A 367 -16.73 9.86 -14.75
CA ARG A 367 -16.93 8.64 -15.56
C ARG A 367 -18.36 8.12 -15.46
N PHE A 368 -18.96 8.16 -14.28
CA PHE A 368 -20.28 7.59 -14.00
C PHE A 368 -21.41 8.64 -13.90
N CYS A 369 -21.13 9.90 -14.22
CA CYS A 369 -22.09 11.01 -14.14
C CYS A 369 -22.72 11.15 -12.72
N LEU A 370 -21.91 11.01 -11.69
CA LEU A 370 -22.31 11.02 -10.28
C LEU A 370 -22.00 12.37 -9.60
#